data_e9cefd9ff075f19b308a03d3c55a5526
#
_entry.id   e9cefd9ff075f19b308a03d3c55a5526
#
_cell.length_a   1.000
_cell.length_b   1.000
_cell.length_c   1.000
_cell.angle_alpha   90.00
_cell.angle_beta   90.00
_cell.angle_gamma   90.00
#
_symmetry.space_group_name_H-M   'P 1'
#
loop_
_entity.id
_entity.type
_entity.pdbx_description
1 polymer ?
#
loop_
_entity_poly.entity_id
_entity_poly.type
_entity_poly.pdbx_seq_one_letter_code
_entity_poly.pdbx_strand_id
1 'polypeptide(L)'
;MRHSIRSRIDSRQLNPALRFSACFCSSLALAAFCWGPALAQDSQQGAQDLEKVQMEPPMQTIQIEAERQTALDAEAMTVSETPDAGPDRKHRSVIVGLGPFIGPVYDGSRKSKVRPFPYVDMRGLFDGRVFVSSLDGLGVNLVRAGPLRAGVVINQSDGRNSGDDSHLKGLPDIGTAGQAGGFVSYTFKPFAVEAKVDRRIGSDPGTRASLGASYGAAPIPDLHLSLSADLTWADSNYQKTFFGVTPAQAARASADGNALRAYAPRSGLSTVGLASAGVYQLGGHWALVARVGLHDLIGPSGKDSPLTQRTFQPNFALGALYKF
;
A
#
# COMPACT_ATOMS: atom_id res chain seq x y z
N MET A 1 -16.15 -68.94 30.19
CA MET A 1 -14.80 -69.26 29.64
C MET A 1 -14.26 -68.06 28.88
N ARG A 2 -13.15 -67.54 29.37
CA ARG A 2 -12.42 -66.35 28.86
C ARG A 2 -11.60 -66.76 27.64
N HIS A 3 -11.57 -65.95 26.58
CA HIS A 3 -10.38 -65.84 25.76
C HIS A 3 -10.22 -64.39 25.25
N SER A 4 -9.21 -63.76 25.80
CA SER A 4 -8.59 -62.51 25.41
C SER A 4 -7.73 -62.74 24.16
N ILE A 5 -7.94 -61.94 23.12
CA ILE A 5 -6.94 -61.83 22.02
C ILE A 5 -6.49 -60.39 21.98
N ARG A 6 -5.27 -60.16 22.47
CA ARG A 6 -4.50 -58.96 22.23
C ARG A 6 -3.88 -59.07 20.85
N SER A 7 -4.19 -58.21 19.91
CA SER A 7 -3.45 -57.97 18.71
C SER A 7 -2.49 -56.81 18.90
N ARG A 8 -1.20 -57.10 18.88
CA ARG A 8 -0.11 -56.13 18.76
C ARG A 8 -0.24 -55.46 17.40
N ILE A 9 -0.35 -54.14 17.34
CA ILE A 9 -0.16 -53.35 16.13
C ILE A 9 1.32 -52.96 16.09
N ASP A 10 2.01 -53.45 15.06
CA ASP A 10 3.39 -53.22 14.73
C ASP A 10 3.62 -51.82 14.24
N SER A 11 4.47 -51.07 14.90
CA SER A 11 4.81 -49.67 14.61
C SER A 11 6.01 -49.58 13.66
N ARG A 12 5.83 -49.94 12.42
CA ARG A 12 6.87 -49.68 11.41
C ARG A 12 6.21 -49.51 10.03
N GLN A 13 5.93 -48.29 9.70
CA GLN A 13 5.96 -47.69 8.33
C GLN A 13 5.29 -46.32 8.39
N LEU A 14 5.99 -45.30 8.88
CA LEU A 14 5.64 -43.91 8.61
C LEU A 14 6.81 -43.26 7.88
N ASN A 15 6.52 -42.95 6.63
CA ASN A 15 7.32 -42.27 5.63
C ASN A 15 7.86 -40.92 6.15
N PRO A 16 9.18 -40.60 6.06
CA PRO A 16 9.76 -39.36 6.60
C PRO A 16 9.71 -38.18 5.63
N ALA A 17 8.54 -37.85 5.05
CA ALA A 17 8.42 -36.77 4.08
C ALA A 17 7.44 -35.66 4.47
N LEU A 18 7.15 -35.46 5.75
CA LEU A 18 6.32 -34.37 6.22
C LEU A 18 6.78 -33.85 7.59
N ARG A 19 8.02 -33.30 7.61
CA ARG A 19 8.49 -32.45 8.70
C ARG A 19 9.09 -31.19 8.11
N PHE A 20 8.24 -30.26 7.65
CA PHE A 20 8.60 -28.84 7.63
C PHE A 20 8.14 -28.27 8.96
N SER A 21 9.04 -28.36 9.92
CA SER A 21 8.90 -27.75 11.23
C SER A 21 9.13 -26.25 11.13
N ALA A 22 8.20 -25.52 11.69
CA ALA A 22 8.33 -24.12 12.04
C ALA A 22 9.62 -23.88 12.85
N CYS A 23 10.59 -23.17 12.26
CA CYS A 23 11.67 -22.47 12.94
C CYS A 23 12.30 -21.48 11.98
N PHE A 24 11.67 -20.33 11.81
CA PHE A 24 12.31 -19.12 11.30
C PHE A 24 11.90 -17.96 12.22
N CYS A 25 12.37 -18.03 13.45
CA CYS A 25 12.53 -16.88 14.32
C CYS A 25 14.01 -16.79 14.68
N SER A 26 14.53 -15.59 14.56
CA SER A 26 15.81 -15.11 15.08
C SER A 26 17.00 -15.20 14.14
N SER A 27 17.41 -14.03 13.75
CA SER A 27 18.75 -13.52 13.51
C SER A 27 18.89 -12.76 12.20
N LEU A 28 18.47 -11.49 12.20
CA LEU A 28 19.10 -10.46 11.38
C LEU A 28 19.65 -9.42 12.35
N ALA A 29 20.94 -9.57 12.64
CA ALA A 29 21.72 -8.64 13.44
C ALA A 29 21.79 -7.28 12.72
N LEU A 30 21.36 -6.24 13.41
CA LEU A 30 21.62 -4.84 13.09
C LEU A 30 23.13 -4.59 13.12
N ALA A 31 23.68 -4.11 12.01
CA ALA A 31 24.92 -3.36 12.03
C ALA A 31 24.60 -1.93 12.52
N ALA A 32 24.88 -1.67 13.78
CA ALA A 32 24.86 -0.35 14.38
C ALA A 32 26.03 0.46 13.85
N PHE A 33 25.77 1.52 13.10
CA PHE A 33 26.74 2.58 12.87
C PHE A 33 26.69 3.54 14.05
N CYS A 34 27.72 3.42 14.91
CA CYS A 34 28.02 4.39 15.95
C CYS A 34 28.54 5.67 15.29
N TRP A 35 27.82 6.78 15.47
CA TRP A 35 28.41 8.11 15.45
C TRP A 35 28.22 8.73 16.83
N GLY A 36 29.37 9.03 17.43
CA GLY A 36 29.48 9.60 18.75
C GLY A 36 29.10 11.08 18.79
N PRO A 37 28.89 11.61 20.00
CA PRO A 37 28.46 12.98 20.22
C PRO A 37 29.68 13.91 20.26
N ALA A 38 29.62 15.01 19.51
CA ALA A 38 30.51 16.12 19.73
C ALA A 38 29.75 17.45 19.61
N LEU A 39 29.79 18.17 20.72
CA LEU A 39 29.66 19.61 20.88
C LEU A 39 28.26 20.20 20.86
N ALA A 40 27.68 20.23 22.06
CA ALA A 40 26.83 21.33 22.50
C ALA A 40 27.74 22.51 22.88
N GLN A 41 27.51 23.68 22.31
CA GLN A 41 27.50 24.98 23.02
C GLN A 41 27.33 26.14 22.04
N ASP A 42 26.43 26.99 22.46
CA ASP A 42 26.34 28.43 22.12
C ASP A 42 25.60 28.82 20.85
N SER A 43 24.37 29.25 20.98
CA SER A 43 23.95 30.66 20.89
C SER A 43 22.42 30.77 20.91
N GLN A 44 21.91 31.13 22.09
CA GLN A 44 20.63 31.82 22.17
C GLN A 44 20.87 33.26 21.69
N GLN A 45 20.48 33.55 20.46
CA GLN A 45 20.09 34.91 20.00
C GLN A 45 19.84 34.82 18.49
N GLY A 46 18.59 34.77 18.09
CA GLY A 46 18.17 34.75 16.68
C GLY A 46 16.76 34.21 16.44
N ALA A 47 15.98 34.07 17.48
CA ALA A 47 14.60 33.59 17.40
C ALA A 47 13.60 34.73 17.42
N GLN A 48 13.60 35.61 16.42
CA GLN A 48 12.46 36.55 16.18
C GLN A 48 12.66 37.21 14.80
N ASP A 49 12.57 36.52 13.71
CA ASP A 49 12.28 37.12 12.38
C ASP A 49 12.15 36.12 11.22
N LEU A 50 11.68 34.90 11.48
CA LEU A 50 11.32 33.95 10.43
C LEU A 50 9.88 33.44 10.56
N GLU A 51 9.00 34.28 11.06
CA GLU A 51 7.55 34.05 11.00
C GLU A 51 7.03 34.77 9.76
N LYS A 52 6.85 34.03 8.69
CA LYS A 52 5.99 34.18 7.51
C LYS A 52 6.62 33.72 6.22
N VAL A 53 7.08 32.48 6.20
CA VAL A 53 7.02 31.72 4.95
C VAL A 53 5.91 30.70 5.16
N GLN A 54 4.74 31.04 4.68
CA GLN A 54 3.59 30.17 4.55
C GLN A 54 3.97 29.11 3.53
N MET A 55 4.66 28.07 3.99
CA MET A 55 4.82 26.84 3.21
C MET A 55 3.44 26.22 3.11
N GLU A 56 2.84 26.32 1.93
CA GLU A 56 1.69 25.49 1.59
C GLU A 56 2.02 24.04 1.95
N PRO A 57 1.13 23.33 2.66
CA PRO A 57 1.38 21.95 3.02
C PRO A 57 1.58 21.13 1.72
N PRO A 58 2.58 20.24 1.67
CA PRO A 58 2.81 19.42 0.50
C PRO A 58 1.54 18.62 0.16
N MET A 59 1.16 18.70 -1.10
CA MET A 59 0.03 17.98 -1.71
C MET A 59 0.26 16.48 -1.62
N GLN A 60 -0.08 15.87 -0.49
CA GLN A 60 0.11 14.43 -0.32
C GLN A 60 -0.91 13.95 0.66
N THR A 61 -1.80 13.09 0.34
CA THR A 61 -2.38 12.32 1.42
C THR A 61 -3.59 11.48 1.09
N ILE A 62 -3.84 10.91 0.00
CA ILE A 62 -4.82 9.81 -0.19
C ILE A 62 -4.41 8.93 -1.38
N GLN A 63 -3.14 8.92 -1.69
CA GLN A 63 -2.63 8.26 -2.87
C GLN A 63 -2.38 6.75 -2.70
N ILE A 64 -2.17 6.27 -1.48
CA ILE A 64 -1.53 4.97 -1.27
C ILE A 64 -2.47 3.76 -1.43
N GLU A 65 -3.75 3.83 -1.11
CA GLU A 65 -4.62 2.66 -1.34
C GLU A 65 -5.17 2.59 -2.77
N ALA A 66 -5.40 3.72 -3.40
CA ALA A 66 -5.58 3.79 -4.84
C ALA A 66 -4.28 3.41 -5.58
N GLU A 67 -3.15 3.78 -5.02
CA GLU A 67 -1.80 3.54 -5.51
C GLU A 67 -1.42 2.07 -5.51
N ARG A 68 -1.80 1.29 -4.49
CA ARG A 68 -1.55 -0.15 -4.45
C ARG A 68 -2.19 -0.93 -5.58
N GLN A 69 -3.41 -0.58 -5.90
CA GLN A 69 -4.12 -1.28 -6.97
C GLN A 69 -3.60 -0.90 -8.35
N THR A 70 -3.19 0.36 -8.51
CA THR A 70 -2.57 0.80 -9.76
C THR A 70 -1.21 0.12 -9.99
N ALA A 71 -0.53 -0.31 -8.93
CA ALA A 71 0.71 -1.08 -9.07
C ALA A 71 0.50 -2.46 -9.66
N LEU A 72 -0.51 -3.19 -9.18
CA LEU A 72 -0.91 -4.46 -9.79
C LEU A 72 -1.39 -4.26 -11.23
N ASP A 73 -2.09 -3.16 -11.49
CA ASP A 73 -2.57 -2.77 -12.80
C ASP A 73 -1.41 -2.37 -13.73
N ALA A 74 -0.41 -1.66 -13.25
CA ALA A 74 0.78 -1.30 -14.02
C ALA A 74 1.62 -2.55 -14.37
N GLU A 75 1.68 -3.56 -13.50
CA GLU A 75 2.32 -4.83 -13.82
C GLU A 75 1.53 -5.65 -14.84
N ALA A 76 0.22 -5.67 -14.76
CA ALA A 76 -0.63 -6.27 -15.77
C ALA A 76 -0.49 -5.56 -17.14
N MET A 77 -0.24 -4.25 -17.14
CA MET A 77 0.02 -3.45 -18.34
C MET A 77 1.42 -3.69 -18.93
N THR A 78 2.46 -3.85 -18.12
CA THR A 78 3.83 -4.16 -18.62
C THR A 78 3.95 -5.56 -19.16
N VAL A 79 3.04 -6.48 -18.79
CA VAL A 79 2.95 -7.84 -19.30
C VAL A 79 2.46 -7.88 -20.76
N SER A 80 1.86 -6.79 -21.26
CA SER A 80 1.39 -6.69 -22.65
C SER A 80 2.47 -6.23 -23.65
N GLU A 81 3.74 -6.18 -23.27
CA GLU A 81 4.81 -6.00 -24.24
C GLU A 81 4.99 -7.27 -25.10
N THR A 82 4.78 -7.10 -26.39
CA THR A 82 5.01 -7.95 -27.55
C THR A 82 5.70 -9.31 -27.34
N PRO A 83 5.22 -10.40 -28.00
CA PRO A 83 5.66 -11.79 -27.80
C PRO A 83 7.09 -12.11 -28.27
N ASP A 84 7.93 -11.13 -28.61
CA ASP A 84 9.20 -11.37 -29.30
C ASP A 84 10.42 -10.65 -28.71
N ALA A 85 10.48 -10.47 -27.39
CA ALA A 85 11.70 -10.02 -26.74
C ALA A 85 12.34 -11.20 -26.01
N GLY A 86 13.37 -11.78 -26.64
CA GLY A 86 14.27 -12.74 -26.00
C GLY A 86 14.88 -12.21 -24.70
N PRO A 87 15.51 -13.06 -23.86
CA PRO A 87 15.79 -12.81 -22.44
C PRO A 87 16.82 -11.70 -22.14
N ASP A 88 17.20 -10.84 -23.09
CA ASP A 88 18.41 -10.01 -22.93
C ASP A 88 18.31 -8.55 -23.41
N ARG A 89 17.14 -7.93 -23.47
CA ARG A 89 17.07 -6.50 -23.73
C ARG A 89 16.75 -5.72 -22.45
N LYS A 90 17.75 -4.96 -21.99
CA LYS A 90 17.71 -3.95 -20.92
C LYS A 90 16.79 -2.79 -21.33
N HIS A 91 15.47 -2.97 -21.30
CA HIS A 91 14.54 -1.90 -21.62
C HIS A 91 14.32 -1.05 -20.36
N ARG A 92 14.92 0.13 -20.36
CA ARG A 92 14.53 1.19 -19.43
C ARG A 92 13.21 1.76 -19.93
N SER A 93 12.25 1.84 -19.03
CA SER A 93 10.98 2.52 -19.27
C SER A 93 10.85 3.68 -18.29
N VAL A 94 10.57 4.86 -18.81
CA VAL A 94 10.27 6.05 -18.01
C VAL A 94 8.94 6.58 -18.51
N ILE A 95 7.98 6.61 -17.62
CA ILE A 95 6.64 7.13 -17.89
C ILE A 95 6.38 8.23 -16.87
N VAL A 96 5.94 9.38 -17.35
CA VAL A 96 5.46 10.47 -16.49
C VAL A 96 4.03 10.83 -16.89
N GLY A 97 3.27 11.34 -15.96
CA GLY A 97 1.89 11.71 -16.23
C GLY A 97 1.32 12.66 -15.21
N LEU A 98 0.16 13.19 -15.53
CA LEU A 98 -0.60 14.05 -14.63
C LEU A 98 -2.08 13.90 -14.93
N GLY A 99 -2.89 13.96 -13.88
CA GLY A 99 -4.34 13.97 -14.02
C GLY A 99 -5.06 14.24 -12.70
N PRO A 100 -6.38 14.35 -12.70
CA PRO A 100 -7.18 14.40 -11.49
C PRO A 100 -7.39 13.00 -10.91
N PHE A 101 -7.33 12.94 -9.58
CA PHE A 101 -7.79 11.83 -8.76
C PHE A 101 -8.98 12.30 -7.91
N ILE A 102 -10.03 11.53 -7.86
CA ILE A 102 -11.24 11.76 -7.06
C ILE A 102 -11.39 10.60 -6.10
N GLY A 103 -11.32 10.85 -4.82
CA GLY A 103 -11.46 9.82 -3.79
C GLY A 103 -11.96 10.37 -2.46
N PRO A 104 -12.16 9.53 -1.46
CA PRO A 104 -12.60 9.97 -0.14
C PRO A 104 -11.59 10.92 0.48
N VAL A 105 -12.07 11.81 1.34
CA VAL A 105 -11.22 12.77 2.06
C VAL A 105 -10.29 12.07 3.05
N TYR A 106 -10.79 11.02 3.69
CA TYR A 106 -10.06 10.03 4.50
C TYR A 106 -10.80 8.69 4.42
N ASP A 107 -10.15 7.60 4.78
CA ASP A 107 -10.76 6.28 4.76
C ASP A 107 -11.95 6.18 5.71
N GLY A 108 -13.13 5.95 5.14
CA GLY A 108 -14.40 5.97 5.85
C GLY A 108 -15.21 7.25 5.69
N SER A 109 -14.68 8.29 5.03
CA SER A 109 -15.43 9.53 4.78
C SER A 109 -16.56 9.33 3.78
N ARG A 110 -17.65 10.10 3.97
CA ARG A 110 -18.70 10.26 2.95
C ARG A 110 -18.35 11.31 1.90
N LYS A 111 -17.42 12.22 2.22
CA LYS A 111 -17.01 13.29 1.33
C LYS A 111 -15.88 12.81 0.43
N SER A 112 -15.90 13.25 -0.81
CA SER A 112 -14.83 13.05 -1.78
C SER A 112 -14.15 14.36 -2.11
N LYS A 113 -12.87 14.30 -2.50
CA LYS A 113 -12.05 15.45 -2.87
C LYS A 113 -11.35 15.16 -4.19
N VAL A 114 -11.25 16.19 -5.03
CA VAL A 114 -10.44 16.13 -6.24
C VAL A 114 -9.02 16.55 -5.88
N ARG A 115 -8.02 15.82 -6.36
CA ARG A 115 -6.59 16.10 -6.15
C ARG A 115 -5.85 15.95 -7.46
N PRO A 116 -4.76 16.71 -7.70
CA PRO A 116 -3.83 16.38 -8.77
C PRO A 116 -3.10 15.08 -8.43
N PHE A 117 -2.91 14.25 -9.44
CA PHE A 117 -2.17 13.00 -9.34
C PHE A 117 -0.99 13.01 -10.31
N PRO A 118 0.22 13.37 -9.84
CA PRO A 118 1.43 13.23 -10.64
C PRO A 118 1.83 11.75 -10.69
N TYR A 119 1.98 11.23 -11.90
CA TYR A 119 2.39 9.85 -12.15
C TYR A 119 3.84 9.80 -12.60
N VAL A 120 4.65 8.98 -11.97
CA VAL A 120 6.02 8.66 -12.38
C VAL A 120 6.21 7.16 -12.25
N ASP A 121 6.66 6.51 -13.32
CA ASP A 121 7.07 5.11 -13.28
C ASP A 121 8.38 4.96 -14.05
N MET A 122 9.41 4.49 -13.36
CA MET A 122 10.74 4.23 -13.91
C MET A 122 11.11 2.79 -13.61
N ARG A 123 11.24 1.98 -14.64
CA ARG A 123 11.61 0.57 -14.54
C ARG A 123 12.86 0.27 -15.36
N GLY A 124 13.48 -0.86 -15.09
CA GLY A 124 14.68 -1.27 -15.81
C GLY A 124 15.96 -0.55 -15.37
N LEU A 125 15.95 0.17 -14.25
CA LEU A 125 17.15 0.77 -13.67
C LEU A 125 18.06 -0.32 -13.07
N PHE A 126 19.40 -0.13 -13.21
CA PHE A 126 20.41 -1.07 -12.69
C PHE A 126 20.12 -2.53 -13.07
N ASP A 127 20.00 -2.78 -14.39
CA ASP A 127 19.66 -4.08 -14.96
C ASP A 127 18.28 -4.63 -14.50
N GLY A 128 17.33 -3.72 -14.26
CA GLY A 128 15.97 -4.03 -13.82
C GLY A 128 15.85 -4.39 -12.34
N ARG A 129 16.90 -4.19 -11.56
CA ARG A 129 16.85 -4.43 -10.12
C ARG A 129 16.14 -3.32 -9.36
N VAL A 130 16.24 -2.09 -9.82
CA VAL A 130 15.65 -0.93 -9.16
C VAL A 130 14.49 -0.38 -9.96
N PHE A 131 13.43 -0.03 -9.29
CA PHE A 131 12.28 0.67 -9.85
C PHE A 131 11.89 1.85 -8.95
N VAL A 132 11.32 2.87 -9.55
CA VAL A 132 10.73 4.04 -8.87
C VAL A 132 9.34 4.24 -9.43
N SER A 133 8.35 4.24 -8.59
CA SER A 133 6.95 4.43 -9.00
C SER A 133 6.24 5.33 -8.00
N SER A 134 5.42 6.27 -8.50
CA SER A 134 4.52 7.03 -7.63
C SER A 134 3.56 6.12 -6.87
N LEU A 135 3.37 4.90 -7.35
CA LEU A 135 2.41 3.94 -6.82
C LEU A 135 3.05 2.98 -5.82
N ASP A 136 4.23 2.45 -6.14
CA ASP A 136 4.92 1.46 -5.31
C ASP A 136 5.96 2.08 -4.40
N GLY A 137 6.46 3.26 -4.75
CA GLY A 137 7.61 3.89 -4.12
C GLY A 137 8.93 3.53 -4.80
N LEU A 138 10.02 3.56 -4.04
CA LEU A 138 11.34 3.12 -4.46
C LEU A 138 11.54 1.66 -4.05
N GLY A 139 11.77 0.79 -5.02
CA GLY A 139 11.92 -0.64 -4.75
C GLY A 139 13.14 -1.29 -5.38
N VAL A 140 13.55 -2.39 -4.78
CA VAL A 140 14.65 -3.23 -5.25
C VAL A 140 14.17 -4.67 -5.38
N ASN A 141 14.23 -5.21 -6.60
CA ASN A 141 14.00 -6.62 -6.88
C ASN A 141 15.23 -7.43 -6.43
N LEU A 142 15.10 -8.18 -5.35
CA LEU A 142 16.14 -9.08 -4.83
C LEU A 142 16.16 -10.40 -5.60
N VAL A 143 15.00 -10.90 -5.99
CA VAL A 143 14.80 -12.11 -6.77
C VAL A 143 14.06 -11.78 -8.06
N ARG A 144 14.57 -12.28 -9.18
CA ARG A 144 13.95 -12.23 -10.51
C ARG A 144 14.21 -13.58 -11.18
N ALA A 145 13.26 -14.47 -11.12
CA ALA A 145 13.39 -15.84 -11.62
C ALA A 145 12.17 -16.18 -12.48
N GLY A 146 12.26 -15.91 -13.79
CA GLY A 146 11.14 -16.10 -14.72
C GLY A 146 9.92 -15.26 -14.28
N PRO A 147 8.78 -15.91 -13.99
CA PRO A 147 7.56 -15.21 -13.57
C PRO A 147 7.59 -14.70 -12.11
N LEU A 148 8.57 -15.13 -11.32
CA LEU A 148 8.67 -14.80 -9.90
C LEU A 148 9.52 -13.54 -9.70
N ARG A 149 9.01 -12.58 -8.93
CA ARG A 149 9.74 -11.43 -8.40
C ARG A 149 9.53 -11.35 -6.90
N ALA A 150 10.59 -10.97 -6.19
CA ALA A 150 10.50 -10.66 -4.77
C ALA A 150 11.50 -9.55 -4.46
N GLY A 151 11.15 -8.68 -3.55
CA GLY A 151 11.98 -7.53 -3.25
C GLY A 151 11.55 -6.76 -2.00
N VAL A 152 12.19 -5.62 -1.85
CA VAL A 152 11.89 -4.66 -0.78
C VAL A 152 11.49 -3.33 -1.39
N VAL A 153 10.69 -2.57 -0.66
CA VAL A 153 10.16 -1.29 -1.14
C VAL A 153 10.11 -0.31 0.02
N ILE A 154 10.39 0.95 -0.29
CA ILE A 154 10.21 2.09 0.61
C ILE A 154 9.26 3.05 -0.07
N ASN A 155 8.21 3.43 0.62
CA ASN A 155 7.23 4.40 0.15
C ASN A 155 6.81 5.34 1.29
N GLN A 156 5.82 6.16 1.02
CA GLN A 156 5.24 7.07 1.99
C GLN A 156 3.87 6.54 2.42
N SER A 157 3.62 6.55 3.72
CA SER A 157 2.30 6.29 4.30
C SER A 157 1.55 7.60 4.48
N ASP A 158 0.29 7.60 4.15
CA ASP A 158 -0.57 8.76 4.30
C ASP A 158 -0.80 9.15 5.76
N GLY A 159 -1.17 10.42 5.91
CA GLY A 159 -1.71 10.98 7.12
C GLY A 159 -3.23 11.22 7.03
N ARG A 160 -3.77 11.90 8.01
CA ARG A 160 -5.16 12.37 8.05
C ARG A 160 -5.19 13.72 8.74
N ASN A 161 -5.75 14.73 8.08
CA ASN A 161 -5.91 16.05 8.67
C ASN A 161 -7.32 16.20 9.27
N SER A 162 -7.39 16.56 10.53
CA SER A 162 -8.65 16.75 11.26
C SER A 162 -9.48 17.92 10.72
N GLY A 163 -8.86 18.87 10.04
CA GLY A 163 -9.52 19.98 9.36
C GLY A 163 -10.23 19.59 8.05
N ASP A 164 -9.93 18.45 7.48
CA ASP A 164 -10.51 18.03 6.21
C ASP A 164 -12.01 17.64 6.31
N ASP A 165 -12.45 17.20 7.48
CA ASP A 165 -13.87 16.88 7.71
C ASP A 165 -14.31 17.24 9.13
N SER A 166 -15.48 17.88 9.26
CA SER A 166 -16.11 18.19 10.55
C SER A 166 -16.29 16.97 11.45
N HIS A 167 -16.41 15.76 10.87
CA HIS A 167 -16.49 14.50 11.61
C HIS A 167 -15.18 14.12 12.34
N LEU A 168 -14.06 14.72 11.95
CA LEU A 168 -12.76 14.53 12.59
C LEU A 168 -12.43 15.59 13.64
N LYS A 169 -13.34 16.54 13.88
CA LYS A 169 -13.14 17.64 14.83
C LYS A 169 -12.88 17.11 16.24
N GLY A 170 -11.88 17.66 16.91
CA GLY A 170 -11.43 17.21 18.24
C GLY A 170 -10.43 16.04 18.22
N LEU A 171 -10.12 15.50 17.03
CA LEU A 171 -9.07 14.47 16.86
C LEU A 171 -7.74 15.12 16.45
N PRO A 172 -6.61 14.51 16.79
CA PRO A 172 -5.32 14.96 16.30
C PRO A 172 -5.15 14.65 14.81
N ASP A 173 -4.29 15.41 14.16
CA ASP A 173 -3.79 15.08 12.84
C ASP A 173 -2.87 13.86 12.91
N ILE A 174 -2.90 13.07 11.86
CA ILE A 174 -1.95 11.99 11.62
C ILE A 174 -1.03 12.46 10.52
N GLY A 175 0.26 12.64 10.84
CA GLY A 175 1.25 13.06 9.85
C GLY A 175 1.51 11.97 8.81
N THR A 176 2.05 12.37 7.67
CA THR A 176 2.65 11.41 6.72
C THR A 176 3.87 10.77 7.35
N ALA A 177 4.19 9.54 6.99
CA ALA A 177 5.34 8.83 7.52
C ALA A 177 6.00 7.96 6.45
N GLY A 178 7.29 7.66 6.61
CA GLY A 178 7.96 6.65 5.81
C GLY A 178 7.35 5.27 6.08
N GLN A 179 7.37 4.43 5.05
CA GLN A 179 6.91 3.06 5.11
C GLN A 179 7.92 2.17 4.41
N ALA A 180 8.27 1.05 5.00
CA ALA A 180 9.14 0.06 4.40
C ALA A 180 8.46 -1.30 4.39
N GLY A 181 8.71 -2.07 3.34
CA GLY A 181 8.05 -3.34 3.18
C GLY A 181 8.78 -4.31 2.28
N GLY A 182 8.18 -5.47 2.10
CA GLY A 182 8.61 -6.50 1.17
C GLY A 182 7.45 -7.01 0.36
N PHE A 183 7.73 -7.49 -0.83
CA PHE A 183 6.75 -8.06 -1.73
C PHE A 183 7.24 -9.33 -2.40
N VAL A 184 6.29 -10.15 -2.80
CA VAL A 184 6.48 -11.30 -3.69
C VAL A 184 5.38 -11.26 -4.71
N SER A 185 5.73 -11.29 -5.99
CA SER A 185 4.78 -11.35 -7.11
C SER A 185 5.08 -12.52 -8.03
N TYR A 186 4.03 -13.10 -8.58
CA TYR A 186 4.11 -14.19 -9.55
C TYR A 186 3.16 -13.91 -10.71
N THR A 187 3.73 -13.81 -11.92
CA THR A 187 2.98 -13.48 -13.14
C THR A 187 2.82 -14.73 -14.01
N PHE A 188 1.59 -15.12 -14.29
CA PHE A 188 1.23 -16.22 -15.19
C PHE A 188 0.17 -15.74 -16.18
N LYS A 189 0.62 -15.05 -17.20
CA LYS A 189 -0.24 -14.36 -18.19
C LYS A 189 -1.50 -15.15 -18.53
N PRO A 190 -2.68 -14.52 -18.54
CA PRO A 190 -2.95 -13.09 -18.37
C PRO A 190 -3.14 -12.63 -16.90
N PHE A 191 -2.75 -13.45 -15.93
CA PHE A 191 -2.92 -13.19 -14.51
C PHE A 191 -1.60 -12.84 -13.82
N ALA A 192 -1.70 -12.10 -12.72
CA ALA A 192 -0.63 -11.93 -11.75
C ALA A 192 -1.20 -11.97 -10.32
N VAL A 193 -0.39 -12.41 -9.37
CA VAL A 193 -0.71 -12.38 -7.94
C VAL A 193 0.45 -11.73 -7.20
N GLU A 194 0.13 -10.96 -6.16
CA GLU A 194 1.12 -10.31 -5.32
C GLU A 194 0.74 -10.41 -3.85
N ALA A 195 1.73 -10.70 -3.01
CA ALA A 195 1.64 -10.57 -1.57
C ALA A 195 2.65 -9.50 -1.12
N LYS A 196 2.19 -8.56 -0.29
CA LYS A 196 3.00 -7.44 0.20
C LYS A 196 2.79 -7.26 1.70
N VAL A 197 3.86 -6.92 2.40
CA VAL A 197 3.82 -6.53 3.83
C VAL A 197 4.55 -5.20 3.96
N ASP A 198 3.89 -4.23 4.57
CA ASP A 198 4.42 -2.89 4.80
C ASP A 198 4.32 -2.53 6.28
N ARG A 199 5.34 -1.84 6.77
CA ARG A 199 5.37 -1.27 8.11
C ARG A 199 5.61 0.23 8.05
N ARG A 200 4.72 0.97 8.65
CA ARG A 200 4.84 2.41 8.86
C ARG A 200 5.91 2.68 9.91
N ILE A 201 6.81 3.65 9.64
CA ILE A 201 7.93 4.04 10.47
C ILE A 201 7.62 5.43 11.06
N GLY A 202 7.86 5.62 12.36
CA GLY A 202 7.61 6.91 13.02
C GLY A 202 6.82 6.78 14.31
N SER A 203 6.16 7.88 14.71
CA SER A 203 5.43 7.98 15.99
C SER A 203 4.25 7.02 16.09
N ASP A 204 3.63 6.71 14.95
CA ASP A 204 2.42 5.87 14.89
C ASP A 204 2.69 4.63 14.02
N PRO A 205 3.49 3.67 14.50
CA PRO A 205 3.84 2.50 13.73
C PRO A 205 2.64 1.59 13.55
N GLY A 206 2.55 0.96 12.39
CA GLY A 206 1.52 -0.02 12.08
C GLY A 206 1.95 -0.88 10.91
N THR A 207 1.46 -2.12 10.87
CA THR A 207 1.79 -3.10 9.84
C THR A 207 0.54 -3.45 9.05
N ARG A 208 0.68 -3.50 7.74
CA ARG A 208 -0.34 -4.01 6.83
C ARG A 208 0.23 -5.16 6.03
N ALA A 209 -0.63 -6.12 5.71
CA ALA A 209 -0.34 -7.18 4.76
C ALA A 209 -1.46 -7.21 3.70
N SER A 210 -1.11 -7.29 2.44
CA SER A 210 -2.08 -7.36 1.35
C SER A 210 -1.80 -8.55 0.44
N LEU A 211 -2.87 -9.10 -0.09
CA LEU A 211 -2.85 -10.10 -1.14
C LEU A 211 -3.71 -9.57 -2.28
N GLY A 212 -3.14 -9.50 -3.47
CA GLY A 212 -3.81 -9.03 -4.67
C GLY A 212 -3.72 -10.05 -5.79
N ALA A 213 -4.70 -9.97 -6.69
CA ALA A 213 -4.71 -10.69 -7.95
C ALA A 213 -5.18 -9.74 -9.06
N SER A 214 -4.59 -9.86 -10.24
CA SER A 214 -4.95 -9.05 -11.40
C SER A 214 -5.07 -9.89 -12.65
N TYR A 215 -5.87 -9.38 -13.59
CA TYR A 215 -6.07 -9.92 -14.93
C TYR A 215 -5.85 -8.81 -15.95
N GLY A 216 -5.01 -9.04 -16.94
CA GLY A 216 -4.71 -8.09 -18.01
C GLY A 216 -5.22 -8.58 -19.37
N ALA A 217 -5.77 -7.67 -20.17
CA ALA A 217 -6.23 -7.93 -21.52
C ALA A 217 -5.89 -6.78 -22.47
N ALA A 218 -5.63 -7.09 -23.73
CA ALA A 218 -5.45 -6.14 -24.80
C ALA A 218 -6.47 -6.46 -25.91
N PRO A 219 -7.73 -5.99 -25.79
CA PRO A 219 -8.79 -6.31 -26.75
C PRO A 219 -8.52 -5.73 -28.17
N ILE A 220 -7.77 -4.64 -28.24
CA ILE A 220 -7.24 -4.05 -29.48
C ILE A 220 -5.80 -3.59 -29.23
N PRO A 221 -4.96 -3.43 -30.26
CA PRO A 221 -3.51 -3.15 -30.09
C PRO A 221 -3.19 -1.94 -29.21
N ASP A 222 -4.02 -0.88 -29.26
CA ASP A 222 -3.76 0.36 -28.56
C ASP A 222 -4.48 0.47 -27.21
N LEU A 223 -5.26 -0.54 -26.80
CA LEU A 223 -6.01 -0.53 -25.55
C LEU A 223 -5.61 -1.68 -24.65
N HIS A 224 -5.05 -1.35 -23.51
CA HIS A 224 -4.74 -2.27 -22.43
C HIS A 224 -5.74 -2.08 -21.30
N LEU A 225 -6.38 -3.16 -20.89
CA LEU A 225 -7.33 -3.20 -19.78
C LEU A 225 -6.79 -4.08 -18.67
N SER A 226 -7.03 -3.70 -17.45
CA SER A 226 -6.77 -4.52 -16.27
C SER A 226 -7.98 -4.57 -15.34
N LEU A 227 -8.12 -5.68 -14.65
CA LEU A 227 -9.06 -5.88 -13.55
C LEU A 227 -8.27 -6.45 -12.39
N SER A 228 -8.43 -5.88 -11.21
CA SER A 228 -7.73 -6.34 -10.00
C SER A 228 -8.65 -6.46 -8.81
N ALA A 229 -8.30 -7.35 -7.90
CA ALA A 229 -8.94 -7.52 -6.61
C ALA A 229 -7.88 -7.66 -5.53
N ASP A 230 -8.11 -7.07 -4.37
CA ASP A 230 -7.20 -7.16 -3.25
C ASP A 230 -7.91 -7.35 -1.91
N LEU A 231 -7.16 -7.88 -0.96
CA LEU A 231 -7.56 -8.04 0.42
C LEU A 231 -6.43 -7.53 1.31
N THR A 232 -6.74 -6.62 2.22
CA THR A 232 -5.77 -6.05 3.15
C THR A 232 -6.11 -6.41 4.59
N TRP A 233 -5.11 -6.88 5.30
CA TRP A 233 -5.10 -7.06 6.75
C TRP A 233 -4.24 -5.98 7.39
N ALA A 234 -4.64 -5.50 8.58
CA ALA A 234 -3.87 -4.53 9.35
C ALA A 234 -3.74 -4.95 10.81
N ASP A 235 -2.59 -4.62 11.41
CA ASP A 235 -2.36 -4.86 12.83
C ASP A 235 -3.15 -3.88 13.71
N SER A 236 -3.20 -4.15 15.01
CA SER A 236 -3.96 -3.32 15.95
C SER A 236 -3.40 -1.90 16.07
N ASN A 237 -2.12 -1.67 15.81
CA ASN A 237 -1.51 -0.35 15.87
C ASN A 237 -1.98 0.50 14.69
N TYR A 238 -1.91 -0.05 13.47
CA TYR A 238 -2.46 0.61 12.29
C TYR A 238 -3.94 0.93 12.47
N GLN A 239 -4.73 -0.08 12.91
CA GLN A 239 -6.16 0.09 13.12
C GLN A 239 -6.47 1.19 14.15
N LYS A 240 -5.75 1.23 15.28
CA LYS A 240 -5.93 2.27 16.31
C LYS A 240 -5.56 3.65 15.81
N THR A 241 -4.51 3.77 15.01
CA THR A 241 -4.07 5.05 14.44
C THR A 241 -5.13 5.62 13.53
N PHE A 242 -5.66 4.85 12.59
CA PHE A 242 -6.53 5.36 11.53
C PHE A 242 -8.02 5.27 11.85
N PHE A 243 -8.44 4.28 12.63
CA PHE A 243 -9.85 3.97 12.91
C PHE A 243 -10.22 3.98 14.40
N GLY A 244 -9.24 4.17 15.28
CA GLY A 244 -9.45 4.22 16.73
C GLY A 244 -9.80 5.62 17.23
N VAL A 245 -10.46 5.66 18.39
CA VAL A 245 -10.73 6.89 19.16
C VAL A 245 -10.47 6.59 20.62
N THR A 246 -9.47 7.24 21.22
CA THR A 246 -9.19 7.06 22.65
C THR A 246 -10.26 7.78 23.51
N PRO A 247 -10.44 7.40 24.79
CA PRO A 247 -11.37 8.11 25.68
C PRO A 247 -11.10 9.62 25.77
N ALA A 248 -9.82 10.03 25.79
CA ALA A 248 -9.45 11.44 25.80
C ALA A 248 -9.80 12.18 24.50
N GLN A 249 -9.67 11.50 23.35
CA GLN A 249 -10.11 12.03 22.05
C GLN A 249 -11.62 12.15 21.98
N ALA A 250 -12.36 11.14 22.45
CA ALA A 250 -13.83 11.20 22.51
C ALA A 250 -14.32 12.37 23.39
N ALA A 251 -13.69 12.60 24.54
CA ALA A 251 -14.02 13.72 25.40
C ALA A 251 -13.76 15.09 24.73
N ARG A 252 -12.63 15.26 24.06
CA ARG A 252 -12.32 16.48 23.28
C ARG A 252 -13.29 16.68 22.13
N ALA A 253 -13.56 15.64 21.36
CA ALA A 253 -14.52 15.70 20.26
C ALA A 253 -15.91 16.13 20.76
N SER A 254 -16.35 15.59 21.89
CA SER A 254 -17.64 15.97 22.52
C SER A 254 -17.65 17.44 22.94
N ALA A 255 -16.56 17.95 23.52
CA ALA A 255 -16.44 19.37 23.86
C ALA A 255 -16.50 20.29 22.63
N ASP A 256 -16.03 19.82 21.49
CA ASP A 256 -16.09 20.51 20.19
C ASP A 256 -17.43 20.27 19.44
N GLY A 257 -18.41 19.64 20.09
CA GLY A 257 -19.73 19.35 19.50
C GLY A 257 -19.77 18.14 18.55
N ASN A 258 -18.74 17.28 18.60
CA ASN A 258 -18.65 16.08 17.78
C ASN A 258 -18.79 14.81 18.65
N ALA A 259 -19.92 14.13 18.57
CA ALA A 259 -20.25 12.99 19.43
C ALA A 259 -19.59 11.68 18.96
N LEU A 260 -18.27 11.58 19.11
CA LEU A 260 -17.54 10.36 18.83
C LEU A 260 -17.44 9.47 20.08
N ARG A 261 -17.74 8.19 19.95
CA ARG A 261 -17.52 7.20 21.02
C ARG A 261 -16.06 6.72 21.04
N ALA A 262 -15.55 6.39 22.20
CA ALA A 262 -14.25 5.71 22.31
C ALA A 262 -14.31 4.34 21.63
N TYR A 263 -13.25 4.00 20.88
CA TYR A 263 -13.13 2.76 20.15
C TYR A 263 -11.67 2.32 20.01
N ALA A 264 -11.37 1.11 20.41
CA ALA A 264 -10.04 0.51 20.32
C ALA A 264 -10.10 -0.73 19.39
N PRO A 265 -9.88 -0.54 18.09
CA PRO A 265 -9.92 -1.64 17.14
C PRO A 265 -8.81 -2.65 17.38
N ARG A 266 -9.09 -3.92 17.04
CA ARG A 266 -8.13 -5.02 17.04
C ARG A 266 -7.51 -5.17 15.65
N SER A 267 -6.47 -5.99 15.53
CA SER A 267 -5.98 -6.46 14.25
C SER A 267 -7.03 -7.29 13.52
N GLY A 268 -7.03 -7.21 12.20
CA GLY A 268 -7.97 -7.96 11.38
C GLY A 268 -7.95 -7.53 9.92
N LEU A 269 -8.81 -8.15 9.13
CA LEU A 269 -9.05 -7.69 7.76
C LEU A 269 -9.60 -6.26 7.80
N SER A 270 -9.04 -5.40 6.98
CA SER A 270 -9.30 -3.96 6.96
C SER A 270 -10.07 -3.53 5.74
N THR A 271 -9.69 -4.04 4.57
CA THR A 271 -10.24 -3.59 3.30
C THR A 271 -10.32 -4.75 2.32
N VAL A 272 -11.37 -4.78 1.52
CA VAL A 272 -11.47 -5.55 0.28
C VAL A 272 -11.64 -4.57 -0.87
N GLY A 273 -10.90 -4.79 -1.96
CA GLY A 273 -10.88 -3.89 -3.10
C GLY A 273 -11.16 -4.61 -4.41
N LEU A 274 -11.71 -3.85 -5.35
CA LEU A 274 -11.86 -4.20 -6.75
C LEU A 274 -11.53 -2.95 -7.58
N ALA A 275 -10.72 -3.09 -8.62
CA ALA A 275 -10.46 -1.99 -9.52
C ALA A 275 -10.39 -2.43 -10.97
N SER A 276 -10.65 -1.49 -11.85
CA SER A 276 -10.43 -1.63 -13.29
C SER A 276 -9.67 -0.42 -13.79
N ALA A 277 -8.69 -0.64 -14.65
CA ALA A 277 -7.97 0.43 -15.31
C ALA A 277 -7.88 0.17 -16.82
N GLY A 278 -7.80 1.24 -17.60
CA GLY A 278 -7.57 1.19 -19.03
C GLY A 278 -6.52 2.21 -19.44
N VAL A 279 -5.59 1.77 -20.30
CA VAL A 279 -4.61 2.66 -20.94
C VAL A 279 -4.82 2.59 -22.44
N TYR A 280 -5.07 3.75 -23.03
CA TYR A 280 -5.23 3.90 -24.47
C TYR A 280 -4.03 4.64 -25.05
N GLN A 281 -3.32 4.02 -25.98
CA GLN A 281 -2.19 4.62 -26.69
C GLN A 281 -2.72 5.56 -27.77
N LEU A 282 -2.33 6.85 -27.68
CA LEU A 282 -2.72 7.88 -28.68
C LEU A 282 -1.78 7.92 -29.89
N GLY A 283 -0.76 7.08 -29.90
CA GLY A 283 0.34 7.11 -30.87
C GLY A 283 1.55 7.91 -30.37
N GLY A 284 2.72 7.64 -30.94
CA GLY A 284 3.98 8.22 -30.49
C GLY A 284 4.30 7.83 -29.03
N HIS A 285 4.43 8.85 -28.19
CA HIS A 285 4.79 8.68 -26.77
C HIS A 285 3.62 8.92 -25.80
N TRP A 286 2.43 9.25 -26.31
CA TRP A 286 1.30 9.65 -25.48
C TRP A 286 0.31 8.52 -25.25
N ALA A 287 -0.21 8.45 -24.04
CA ALA A 287 -1.34 7.58 -23.69
C ALA A 287 -2.31 8.29 -22.73
N LEU A 288 -3.54 7.84 -22.71
CA LEU A 288 -4.54 8.19 -21.70
C LEU A 288 -4.72 7.03 -20.74
N VAL A 289 -4.84 7.34 -19.48
CA VAL A 289 -5.18 6.36 -18.43
C VAL A 289 -6.49 6.75 -17.77
N ALA A 290 -7.37 5.79 -17.58
CA ALA A 290 -8.58 5.93 -16.78
C ALA A 290 -8.64 4.76 -15.78
N ARG A 291 -9.04 5.03 -14.54
CA ARG A 291 -9.16 4.03 -13.49
C ARG A 291 -10.40 4.26 -12.64
N VAL A 292 -11.02 3.16 -12.25
CA VAL A 292 -12.12 3.10 -11.28
C VAL A 292 -11.73 2.10 -10.21
N GLY A 293 -11.75 2.51 -8.95
CA GLY A 293 -11.53 1.65 -7.80
C GLY A 293 -12.72 1.68 -6.86
N LEU A 294 -13.01 0.54 -6.28
CA LEU A 294 -14.09 0.31 -5.33
C LEU A 294 -13.51 -0.41 -4.12
N HIS A 295 -13.49 0.23 -2.97
CA HIS A 295 -13.02 -0.38 -1.73
C HIS A 295 -14.14 -0.46 -0.72
N ASP A 296 -14.18 -1.53 0.05
CA ASP A 296 -15.08 -1.65 1.19
C ASP A 296 -14.26 -1.87 2.46
N LEU A 297 -14.45 -0.98 3.44
CA LEU A 297 -13.85 -1.10 4.76
C LEU A 297 -14.59 -2.18 5.54
N ILE A 298 -13.86 -3.21 5.94
CA ILE A 298 -14.40 -4.39 6.62
C ILE A 298 -13.76 -4.58 7.99
N GLY A 299 -14.31 -5.49 8.78
CA GLY A 299 -13.79 -5.80 10.11
C GLY A 299 -13.66 -4.56 11.02
N PRO A 300 -12.54 -4.42 11.74
CA PRO A 300 -12.38 -3.33 12.72
C PRO A 300 -12.36 -1.91 12.12
N SER A 301 -12.00 -1.75 10.85
CA SER A 301 -12.04 -0.46 10.13
C SER A 301 -13.41 -0.13 9.53
N GLY A 302 -14.32 -1.12 9.49
CA GLY A 302 -15.66 -1.00 8.91
C GLY A 302 -16.66 -0.29 9.83
N LYS A 303 -17.86 -0.86 9.93
CA LYS A 303 -19.02 -0.26 10.62
C LYS A 303 -18.81 -0.01 12.11
N ASP A 304 -17.90 -0.74 12.76
CA ASP A 304 -17.65 -0.60 14.19
C ASP A 304 -16.84 0.65 14.54
N SER A 305 -16.06 1.17 13.59
CA SER A 305 -15.31 2.41 13.82
C SER A 305 -16.25 3.64 13.82
N PRO A 306 -16.20 4.48 14.86
CA PRO A 306 -16.96 5.73 14.89
C PRO A 306 -16.47 6.73 13.83
N LEU A 307 -15.30 6.54 13.24
CA LEU A 307 -14.75 7.38 12.20
C LEU A 307 -15.25 7.00 10.80
N THR A 308 -15.79 5.79 10.65
CA THR A 308 -16.29 5.29 9.37
C THR A 308 -17.73 5.73 9.15
N GLN A 309 -17.91 6.77 8.35
CA GLN A 309 -19.23 7.27 7.95
C GLN A 309 -19.84 6.44 6.82
N ARG A 310 -18.98 5.86 5.97
CA ARG A 310 -19.36 5.00 4.85
C ARG A 310 -18.24 3.97 4.63
N THR A 311 -18.60 2.69 4.57
CA THR A 311 -17.63 1.63 4.32
C THR A 311 -17.21 1.55 2.86
N PHE A 312 -18.17 1.70 1.94
CA PHE A 312 -17.92 1.66 0.50
C PHE A 312 -17.27 2.96 0.01
N GLN A 313 -16.05 2.85 -0.51
CA GLN A 313 -15.16 3.96 -0.88
C GLN A 313 -14.83 3.91 -2.39
N PRO A 314 -15.63 4.54 -3.26
CA PRO A 314 -15.27 4.65 -4.68
C PRO A 314 -14.17 5.69 -4.89
N ASN A 315 -13.29 5.42 -5.87
CA ASN A 315 -12.31 6.37 -6.35
C ASN A 315 -12.19 6.32 -7.88
N PHE A 316 -11.73 7.40 -8.47
CA PHE A 316 -11.59 7.56 -9.90
C PHE A 316 -10.30 8.31 -10.20
N ALA A 317 -9.59 7.92 -11.23
CA ALA A 317 -8.48 8.66 -11.78
C ALA A 317 -8.59 8.75 -13.30
N LEU A 318 -8.15 9.88 -13.84
CA LEU A 318 -7.99 10.10 -15.27
C LEU A 318 -6.68 10.85 -15.48
N GLY A 319 -5.90 10.50 -16.49
CA GLY A 319 -4.61 11.16 -16.70
C GLY A 319 -4.09 11.02 -18.11
N ALA A 320 -3.15 11.90 -18.45
CA ALA A 320 -2.32 11.78 -19.63
C ALA A 320 -0.92 11.30 -19.22
N LEU A 321 -0.39 10.34 -19.96
CA LEU A 321 0.91 9.73 -19.75
C LEU A 321 1.79 10.03 -20.94
N TYR A 322 3.09 10.25 -20.67
CA TYR A 322 4.13 10.37 -21.68
C TYR A 322 5.24 9.34 -21.39
N LYS A 323 5.54 8.52 -22.38
CA LYS A 323 6.59 7.49 -22.33
C LYS A 323 7.84 7.98 -23.09
N PHE A 324 8.99 7.97 -22.42
CA PHE A 324 10.28 8.33 -23.00
C PHE A 324 10.96 7.15 -23.68
#